data_7210a80ae2e0abb12fac2e23500cac32
#
_entry.id   7210a80ae2e0abb12fac2e23500cac32
#
_cell.length_a   1.000
_cell.length_b   1.000
_cell.length_c   1.000
_cell.angle_alpha   90.00
_cell.angle_beta   90.00
_cell.angle_gamma   90.00
#
_symmetry.space_group_name_H-M   'P 1'
#
loop_
_entity.id
_entity.type
_entity.pdbx_description
1 polymer ?
#
loop_
_entity_poly.entity_id
_entity_poly.type
_entity_poly.pdbx_seq_one_letter_code
_entity_poly.pdbx_strand_id
1 'polypeptide(L)'
;MREAVNLNNVQIVQLNSGNFNKNSLDHFVFKQHVTKCWRKVKGEYKLLPVCYVEEWNLSERKAMAQKIISAMQSGCIAFAAVLDRTVIGFALISNELFGKSKQYADLSEFYVSEPFRRKGIGKKLFLKTCRAAKQFGAKKLYISAHSAQESIAAYKKYGCVFAEEPDNAHMQKEPFDLQLEYDLTERIYEVSKKENYMNFLLLADEQKEMVERYINNGTMYVIDDCGVKGEILVADIGNGVLEIKNLAVLSEFQRKGYGKKLVQFVCDRYRDRFSEVRVGTGESPLTVPFYKKCGFVVTHRVENFFINNYDHPIIEAGVQLKDMVYLSKKLKNSF
;
A
#
# COMPACT_ATOMS: atom_id res chain seq x y z
N MET A 1 -20.54 24.87 13.51
CA MET A 1 -19.75 23.64 13.71
C MET A 1 -19.88 22.81 12.42
N ARG A 2 -18.78 22.54 11.70
CA ARG A 2 -18.84 21.61 10.54
C ARG A 2 -18.94 20.21 11.11
N GLU A 3 -20.03 19.50 10.84
CA GLU A 3 -20.17 18.09 11.18
C GLU A 3 -18.97 17.30 10.65
N ALA A 4 -18.45 16.41 11.49
CA ALA A 4 -17.35 15.55 11.10
C ALA A 4 -17.83 14.61 10.00
N VAL A 5 -17.40 14.83 8.76
CA VAL A 5 -17.74 13.99 7.61
C VAL A 5 -17.28 12.57 7.89
N ASN A 6 -18.21 11.63 7.93
CA ASN A 6 -17.91 10.22 8.11
C ASN A 6 -17.23 9.66 6.84
N LEU A 7 -15.91 9.48 6.89
CA LEU A 7 -15.10 9.01 5.77
C LEU A 7 -15.09 7.48 5.61
N ASN A 8 -15.76 6.75 6.49
CA ASN A 8 -15.86 5.27 6.40
C ASN A 8 -16.61 4.83 5.13
N ASN A 9 -17.47 5.69 4.59
CA ASN A 9 -18.26 5.41 3.40
C ASN A 9 -17.56 5.80 2.08
N VAL A 10 -16.31 6.26 2.11
CA VAL A 10 -15.57 6.59 0.88
C VAL A 10 -15.24 5.30 0.11
N GLN A 11 -15.77 5.22 -1.10
CA GLN A 11 -15.52 4.12 -2.03
C GLN A 11 -14.57 4.56 -3.15
N ILE A 12 -13.65 3.69 -3.55
CA ILE A 12 -12.84 3.89 -4.76
C ILE A 12 -13.45 3.03 -5.87
N VAL A 13 -14.03 3.69 -6.86
CA VAL A 13 -14.71 3.05 -7.98
C VAL A 13 -13.97 3.29 -9.29
N GLN A 14 -14.02 2.31 -10.19
CA GLN A 14 -13.60 2.53 -11.58
C GLN A 14 -14.69 3.30 -12.32
N LEU A 15 -14.29 4.33 -13.07
CA LEU A 15 -15.21 5.15 -13.84
C LEU A 15 -15.58 4.49 -15.17
N ASN A 16 -16.80 4.73 -15.61
CA ASN A 16 -17.35 4.32 -16.90
C ASN A 16 -18.52 5.24 -17.28
N SER A 17 -19.09 5.05 -18.47
CA SER A 17 -20.20 5.87 -18.96
C SER A 17 -21.50 5.77 -18.14
N GLY A 18 -21.65 4.74 -17.33
CA GLY A 18 -22.83 4.57 -16.46
C GLY A 18 -22.72 5.30 -15.11
N ASN A 19 -21.50 5.65 -14.67
CA ASN A 19 -21.28 6.26 -13.35
C ASN A 19 -20.51 7.59 -13.39
N PHE A 20 -20.13 8.08 -14.57
CA PHE A 20 -19.42 9.35 -14.74
C PHE A 20 -19.89 10.10 -15.99
N ASN A 21 -20.14 11.40 -15.85
CA ASN A 21 -20.61 12.28 -16.92
C ASN A 21 -20.03 13.70 -16.76
N LYS A 22 -20.36 14.62 -17.70
CA LYS A 22 -19.85 15.99 -17.73
C LYS A 22 -20.12 16.84 -16.49
N ASN A 23 -21.10 16.46 -15.67
CA ASN A 23 -21.49 17.17 -14.46
C ASN A 23 -20.92 16.51 -13.17
N SER A 24 -20.24 15.38 -13.29
CA SER A 24 -19.75 14.60 -12.15
C SER A 24 -18.72 15.36 -11.29
N LEU A 25 -18.10 16.41 -11.82
CA LEU A 25 -17.16 17.28 -11.10
C LEU A 25 -17.76 18.64 -10.70
N ASP A 26 -19.06 18.87 -10.84
CA ASP A 26 -19.68 20.19 -10.55
C ASP A 26 -19.48 20.62 -9.10
N HIS A 27 -19.40 19.69 -8.15
CA HIS A 27 -19.14 19.93 -6.73
C HIS A 27 -17.68 19.70 -6.30
N PHE A 28 -16.79 19.40 -7.27
CA PHE A 28 -15.37 19.19 -6.96
C PHE A 28 -14.70 20.55 -6.66
N VAL A 29 -14.04 20.65 -5.53
CA VAL A 29 -13.30 21.85 -5.15
C VAL A 29 -11.82 21.63 -5.41
N PHE A 30 -11.28 22.23 -6.47
CA PHE A 30 -9.85 22.37 -6.63
C PHE A 30 -9.43 23.78 -6.29
N LYS A 31 -8.69 23.90 -5.21
CA LYS A 31 -8.04 25.14 -4.77
C LYS A 31 -6.72 24.80 -4.13
N GLN A 32 -5.65 25.47 -4.57
CA GLN A 32 -4.31 25.29 -4.02
C GLN A 32 -3.62 26.63 -3.88
N HIS A 33 -3.23 26.97 -2.66
CA HIS A 33 -2.36 28.09 -2.36
C HIS A 33 -0.92 27.61 -2.47
N VAL A 34 -0.20 28.10 -3.45
CA VAL A 34 1.19 27.70 -3.71
C VAL A 34 2.13 28.78 -3.19
N THR A 35 2.91 28.44 -2.18
CA THR A 35 3.86 29.37 -1.53
C THR A 35 5.31 29.06 -1.86
N LYS A 36 5.60 27.81 -2.29
CA LYS A 36 6.94 27.38 -2.69
C LYS A 36 6.85 26.35 -3.82
N CYS A 37 7.77 26.48 -4.80
CA CYS A 37 7.90 25.52 -5.87
C CYS A 37 9.35 25.04 -6.01
N TRP A 38 9.48 23.78 -6.40
CA TRP A 38 10.76 23.23 -6.80
C TRP A 38 11.17 23.77 -8.17
N ARG A 39 12.40 24.24 -8.29
CA ARG A 39 12.97 24.76 -9.54
C ARG A 39 14.41 24.26 -9.69
N LYS A 40 14.81 23.96 -10.92
CA LYS A 40 16.18 23.58 -11.24
C LYS A 40 17.05 24.85 -11.35
N VAL A 41 17.99 25.02 -10.44
CA VAL A 41 18.92 26.16 -10.39
C VAL A 41 20.33 25.63 -10.47
N LYS A 42 21.07 25.97 -11.53
CA LYS A 42 22.45 25.48 -11.76
C LYS A 42 22.56 23.95 -11.68
N GLY A 43 21.57 23.23 -12.21
CA GLY A 43 21.56 21.76 -12.24
C GLY A 43 20.93 21.08 -11.02
N GLU A 44 20.74 21.78 -9.91
CA GLU A 44 20.17 21.25 -8.67
C GLU A 44 18.74 21.70 -8.45
N TYR A 45 17.89 20.85 -7.87
CA TYR A 45 16.54 21.23 -7.46
C TYR A 45 16.57 22.00 -6.14
N LYS A 46 16.05 23.23 -6.17
CA LYS A 46 15.89 24.12 -5.00
C LYS A 46 14.45 24.52 -4.82
N LEU A 47 14.04 24.67 -3.56
CA LEU A 47 12.72 25.13 -3.20
C LEU A 47 12.71 26.65 -3.16
N LEU A 48 12.04 27.29 -4.11
CA LEU A 48 11.98 28.75 -4.22
C LEU A 48 10.61 29.27 -3.77
N PRO A 49 10.56 30.45 -3.13
CA PRO A 49 9.30 31.11 -2.78
C PRO A 49 8.55 31.56 -4.03
N VAL A 50 7.25 31.34 -4.02
CA VAL A 50 6.27 31.82 -5.00
C VAL A 50 5.00 32.19 -4.25
N CYS A 51 4.08 32.93 -4.89
CA CYS A 51 2.79 33.22 -4.26
C CYS A 51 1.71 33.31 -5.34
N TYR A 52 0.91 32.26 -5.46
CA TYR A 52 -0.26 32.24 -6.33
C TYR A 52 -1.30 31.23 -5.85
N VAL A 53 -2.51 31.36 -6.39
CA VAL A 53 -3.62 30.45 -6.12
C VAL A 53 -4.04 29.81 -7.42
N GLU A 54 -4.15 28.50 -7.44
CA GLU A 54 -4.82 27.75 -8.48
C GLU A 54 -6.20 27.34 -7.99
N GLU A 55 -7.22 27.64 -8.76
CA GLU A 55 -8.60 27.31 -8.44
C GLU A 55 -9.38 27.05 -9.71
N TRP A 56 -10.21 26.00 -9.72
CA TRP A 56 -11.05 25.72 -10.89
C TRP A 56 -12.44 26.33 -10.74
N ASN A 57 -12.83 27.07 -11.75
CA ASN A 57 -14.22 27.50 -11.94
C ASN A 57 -15.07 26.35 -12.52
N LEU A 58 -16.37 26.57 -12.73
CA LEU A 58 -17.27 25.55 -13.23
C LEU A 58 -16.91 25.08 -14.65
N SER A 59 -16.45 25.99 -15.51
CA SER A 59 -16.05 25.66 -16.90
C SER A 59 -14.84 24.73 -16.92
N GLU A 60 -13.83 24.99 -16.08
CA GLU A 60 -12.63 24.17 -15.98
C GLU A 60 -12.94 22.78 -15.39
N ARG A 61 -13.85 22.70 -14.40
CA ARG A 61 -14.33 21.40 -13.89
C ARG A 61 -15.04 20.58 -14.96
N LYS A 62 -15.89 21.21 -15.77
CA LYS A 62 -16.55 20.54 -16.91
C LYS A 62 -15.57 20.13 -18.00
N ALA A 63 -14.57 20.96 -18.30
CA ALA A 63 -13.49 20.62 -19.24
C ALA A 63 -12.69 19.40 -18.75
N MET A 64 -12.35 19.35 -17.47
CA MET A 64 -11.69 18.21 -16.86
C MET A 64 -12.57 16.95 -16.91
N ALA A 65 -13.87 17.04 -16.60
CA ALA A 65 -14.78 15.91 -16.73
C ALA A 65 -14.85 15.39 -18.17
N GLN A 66 -14.92 16.30 -19.15
CA GLN A 66 -14.91 15.94 -20.58
C GLN A 66 -13.59 15.29 -21.00
N LYS A 67 -12.45 15.79 -20.50
CA LYS A 67 -11.12 15.18 -20.73
C LYS A 67 -11.09 13.73 -20.24
N ILE A 68 -11.59 13.46 -19.02
CA ILE A 68 -11.66 12.10 -18.46
C ILE A 68 -12.57 11.20 -19.33
N ILE A 69 -13.75 11.71 -19.77
CA ILE A 69 -14.67 10.95 -20.62
C ILE A 69 -13.99 10.57 -21.94
N SER A 70 -13.36 11.54 -22.62
CA SER A 70 -12.66 11.30 -23.89
C SER A 70 -11.51 10.31 -23.72
N ALA A 71 -10.74 10.42 -22.65
CA ALA A 71 -9.65 9.49 -22.33
C ALA A 71 -10.17 8.06 -22.08
N MET A 72 -11.28 7.89 -21.36
CA MET A 72 -11.91 6.58 -21.17
C MET A 72 -12.40 5.98 -22.50
N GLN A 73 -12.93 6.79 -23.41
CA GLN A 73 -13.32 6.34 -24.74
C GLN A 73 -12.13 5.88 -25.59
N SER A 74 -10.95 6.45 -25.34
CA SER A 74 -9.68 6.02 -25.95
C SER A 74 -9.03 4.85 -25.21
N GLY A 75 -9.70 4.24 -24.21
CA GLY A 75 -9.24 3.07 -23.50
C GLY A 75 -8.43 3.37 -22.23
N CYS A 76 -8.22 4.62 -21.85
CA CYS A 76 -7.59 4.96 -20.58
C CYS A 76 -8.45 4.51 -19.39
N ILE A 77 -7.81 4.25 -18.26
CA ILE A 77 -8.48 3.79 -17.04
C ILE A 77 -8.60 4.96 -16.07
N ALA A 78 -9.82 5.23 -15.61
CA ALA A 78 -10.07 6.26 -14.61
C ALA A 78 -10.69 5.67 -13.33
N PHE A 79 -10.31 6.25 -12.19
CA PHE A 79 -10.89 5.94 -10.88
C PHE A 79 -11.39 7.20 -10.21
N ALA A 80 -12.42 7.07 -9.38
CA ALA A 80 -12.83 8.12 -8.47
C ALA A 80 -12.95 7.62 -7.02
N ALA A 81 -12.62 8.50 -6.10
CA ALA A 81 -13.06 8.41 -4.72
C ALA A 81 -14.43 9.08 -4.62
N VAL A 82 -15.44 8.35 -4.18
CA VAL A 82 -16.83 8.80 -4.12
C VAL A 82 -17.31 8.75 -2.67
N LEU A 83 -17.94 9.81 -2.22
CA LEU A 83 -18.66 9.91 -0.96
C LEU A 83 -20.06 10.46 -1.23
N ASP A 84 -21.09 9.75 -0.80
CA ASP A 84 -22.49 10.15 -0.97
C ASP A 84 -22.81 10.62 -2.39
N ARG A 85 -22.44 9.79 -3.39
CA ARG A 85 -22.55 10.03 -4.84
C ARG A 85 -21.74 11.21 -5.38
N THR A 86 -20.94 11.88 -4.55
CA THR A 86 -20.10 13.01 -4.95
C THR A 86 -18.67 12.54 -5.20
N VAL A 87 -18.08 12.95 -6.33
CA VAL A 87 -16.65 12.70 -6.62
C VAL A 87 -15.80 13.65 -5.77
N ILE A 88 -14.99 13.08 -4.89
CA ILE A 88 -14.08 13.80 -3.98
C ILE A 88 -12.61 13.61 -4.29
N GLY A 89 -12.29 12.79 -5.27
CA GLY A 89 -10.96 12.57 -5.82
C GLY A 89 -11.05 11.76 -7.10
N PHE A 90 -10.10 11.91 -8.00
CA PHE A 90 -10.02 11.11 -9.22
C PHE A 90 -8.58 10.91 -9.67
N ALA A 91 -8.38 9.86 -10.48
CA ALA A 91 -7.13 9.52 -11.13
C ALA A 91 -7.40 9.03 -12.54
N LEU A 92 -6.53 9.36 -13.48
CA LEU A 92 -6.55 8.89 -14.86
C LEU A 92 -5.19 8.27 -15.21
N ILE A 93 -5.21 7.05 -15.75
CA ILE A 93 -4.01 6.33 -16.19
C ILE A 93 -4.11 6.11 -17.71
N SER A 94 -3.05 6.40 -18.43
CA SER A 94 -2.92 6.00 -19.83
C SER A 94 -2.89 4.47 -19.95
N ASN A 95 -3.50 3.95 -21.01
CA ASN A 95 -3.46 2.54 -21.38
C ASN A 95 -2.25 2.19 -22.27
N GLU A 96 -1.45 3.18 -22.64
CA GLU A 96 -0.23 2.99 -23.43
C GLU A 96 1.00 2.99 -22.51
N LEU A 97 1.82 1.94 -22.67
CA LEU A 97 3.09 1.87 -21.97
C LEU A 97 4.17 2.57 -22.78
N PHE A 98 5.04 3.33 -22.11
CA PHE A 98 6.14 4.06 -22.71
C PHE A 98 7.47 3.84 -21.96
N GLY A 99 8.52 4.58 -22.34
CA GLY A 99 9.89 4.36 -21.88
C GLY A 99 10.62 3.34 -22.76
N LYS A 100 11.94 3.23 -22.62
CA LYS A 100 12.80 2.39 -23.48
C LYS A 100 12.38 0.91 -23.51
N SER A 101 11.92 0.38 -22.39
CA SER A 101 11.43 -1.01 -22.27
C SER A 101 9.92 -1.09 -22.09
N LYS A 102 9.18 -0.04 -22.40
CA LYS A 102 7.73 0.08 -22.17
C LYS A 102 7.34 -0.26 -20.73
N GLN A 103 8.15 0.22 -19.78
CA GLN A 103 7.97 -0.07 -18.37
C GLN A 103 7.04 0.89 -17.64
N TYR A 104 6.74 2.06 -18.21
CA TYR A 104 5.96 3.11 -17.58
C TYR A 104 4.50 3.10 -18.03
N ALA A 105 3.58 3.25 -17.06
CA ALA A 105 2.23 3.76 -17.29
C ALA A 105 2.15 5.20 -16.78
N ASP A 106 1.55 6.10 -17.55
CA ASP A 106 1.41 7.51 -17.17
C ASP A 106 0.21 7.73 -16.26
N LEU A 107 0.43 8.33 -15.08
CA LEU A 107 -0.61 8.91 -14.23
C LEU A 107 -0.91 10.32 -14.70
N SER A 108 -1.78 10.44 -15.70
CA SER A 108 -2.04 11.70 -16.41
C SER A 108 -2.79 12.71 -15.57
N GLU A 109 -3.68 12.26 -14.68
CA GLU A 109 -4.45 13.13 -13.78
C GLU A 109 -4.54 12.49 -12.40
N PHE A 110 -4.35 13.30 -11.36
CA PHE A 110 -4.48 12.85 -9.98
C PHE A 110 -4.84 14.00 -9.05
N TYR A 111 -6.10 14.03 -8.58
CA TYR A 111 -6.60 15.10 -7.76
C TYR A 111 -7.44 14.60 -6.59
N VAL A 112 -7.38 15.35 -5.48
CA VAL A 112 -8.29 15.21 -4.34
C VAL A 112 -8.89 16.57 -4.03
N SER A 113 -10.20 16.63 -3.95
CA SER A 113 -10.96 17.84 -3.62
C SER A 113 -10.48 18.41 -2.29
N GLU A 114 -10.29 19.72 -2.24
CA GLU A 114 -9.57 20.42 -1.18
C GLU A 114 -10.10 20.10 0.25
N PRO A 115 -11.42 20.06 0.53
CA PRO A 115 -11.93 19.73 1.86
C PRO A 115 -11.63 18.28 2.32
N PHE A 116 -11.20 17.41 1.38
CA PHE A 116 -10.96 15.99 1.61
C PHE A 116 -9.46 15.61 1.57
N ARG A 117 -8.57 16.59 1.37
CA ARG A 117 -7.12 16.36 1.41
C ARG A 117 -6.64 15.98 2.81
N ARG A 118 -5.48 15.32 2.91
CA ARG A 118 -4.82 14.88 4.16
C ARG A 118 -5.64 13.90 5.02
N LYS A 119 -6.68 13.29 4.46
CA LYS A 119 -7.56 12.31 5.11
C LYS A 119 -7.34 10.87 4.59
N GLY A 120 -6.20 10.59 3.95
CA GLY A 120 -5.85 9.26 3.44
C GLY A 120 -6.47 8.90 2.08
N ILE A 121 -7.42 9.68 1.55
CA ILE A 121 -8.14 9.41 0.30
C ILE A 121 -7.18 9.32 -0.89
N GLY A 122 -6.25 10.29 -1.02
CA GLY A 122 -5.24 10.27 -2.07
C GLY A 122 -4.41 8.99 -2.05
N LYS A 123 -3.95 8.53 -0.88
CA LYS A 123 -3.19 7.28 -0.78
C LYS A 123 -4.01 6.06 -1.25
N LYS A 124 -5.28 5.95 -0.83
CA LYS A 124 -6.16 4.85 -1.27
C LYS A 124 -6.36 4.87 -2.78
N LEU A 125 -6.63 6.04 -3.36
CA LEU A 125 -6.79 6.24 -4.80
C LEU A 125 -5.50 5.91 -5.55
N PHE A 126 -4.35 6.44 -5.12
CA PHE A 126 -3.04 6.17 -5.70
C PHE A 126 -2.71 4.68 -5.74
N LEU A 127 -2.89 3.96 -4.63
CA LEU A 127 -2.63 2.52 -4.57
C LEU A 127 -3.59 1.70 -5.46
N LYS A 128 -4.84 2.15 -5.64
CA LYS A 128 -5.77 1.52 -6.59
C LYS A 128 -5.28 1.72 -8.02
N THR A 129 -4.80 2.91 -8.34
CA THR A 129 -4.20 3.28 -9.63
C THR A 129 -2.95 2.44 -9.92
N CYS A 130 -2.04 2.32 -8.95
CA CYS A 130 -0.84 1.47 -9.07
C CYS A 130 -1.19 0.02 -9.41
N ARG A 131 -2.18 -0.56 -8.73
CA ARG A 131 -2.64 -1.93 -8.99
C ARG A 131 -3.19 -2.10 -10.41
N ALA A 132 -3.95 -1.13 -10.89
CA ALA A 132 -4.46 -1.17 -12.26
C ALA A 132 -3.31 -1.06 -13.29
N ALA A 133 -2.38 -0.12 -13.11
CA ALA A 133 -1.21 0.01 -13.97
C ALA A 133 -0.39 -1.29 -14.03
N LYS A 134 -0.17 -1.94 -12.89
CA LYS A 134 0.50 -3.25 -12.82
C LYS A 134 -0.25 -4.34 -13.59
N GLN A 135 -1.59 -4.36 -13.53
CA GLN A 135 -2.42 -5.38 -14.20
C GLN A 135 -2.31 -5.35 -15.72
N PHE A 136 -2.09 -4.20 -16.34
CA PHE A 136 -1.84 -4.12 -17.78
C PHE A 136 -0.34 -4.12 -18.16
N GLY A 137 0.52 -4.50 -17.22
CA GLY A 137 1.93 -4.85 -17.49
C GLY A 137 2.95 -3.76 -17.19
N ALA A 138 2.55 -2.63 -16.62
CA ALA A 138 3.51 -1.62 -16.19
C ALA A 138 4.38 -2.14 -15.04
N LYS A 139 5.66 -1.81 -15.08
CA LYS A 139 6.61 -2.04 -13.98
C LYS A 139 6.75 -0.83 -13.07
N LYS A 140 6.48 0.36 -13.62
CA LYS A 140 6.57 1.64 -12.93
C LYS A 140 5.38 2.53 -13.30
N LEU A 141 4.87 3.30 -12.35
CA LEU A 141 3.95 4.40 -12.60
C LEU A 141 4.78 5.66 -12.79
N TYR A 142 4.55 6.38 -13.89
CA TYR A 142 5.19 7.66 -14.19
C TYR A 142 4.28 8.81 -13.80
N ILE A 143 4.85 9.88 -13.28
CA ILE A 143 4.10 11.05 -12.82
C ILE A 143 4.84 12.32 -13.26
N SER A 144 4.26 13.11 -14.16
CA SER A 144 4.64 14.51 -14.33
C SER A 144 3.94 15.32 -13.24
N ALA A 145 4.69 15.71 -12.22
CA ALA A 145 4.14 16.25 -10.99
C ALA A 145 4.31 17.76 -10.93
N HIS A 146 3.19 18.48 -10.75
CA HIS A 146 3.24 19.92 -10.47
C HIS A 146 4.25 20.23 -9.37
N SER A 147 5.12 21.21 -9.61
CA SER A 147 6.32 21.49 -8.80
C SER A 147 6.06 22.13 -7.43
N ALA A 148 4.80 22.33 -7.03
CA ALA A 148 4.47 22.82 -5.70
C ALA A 148 5.02 21.90 -4.60
N GLN A 149 5.51 22.51 -3.50
CA GLN A 149 6.08 21.78 -2.38
C GLN A 149 5.14 20.68 -1.86
N GLU A 150 3.85 20.98 -1.74
CA GLU A 150 2.83 20.07 -1.19
C GLU A 150 2.58 18.89 -2.12
N SER A 151 2.56 19.12 -3.45
CA SER A 151 2.36 18.06 -4.46
C SER A 151 3.51 17.07 -4.43
N ILE A 152 4.74 17.57 -4.46
CA ILE A 152 5.94 16.73 -4.41
C ILE A 152 6.05 15.98 -3.06
N ALA A 153 5.73 16.65 -1.94
CA ALA A 153 5.72 16.03 -0.63
C ALA A 153 4.71 14.87 -0.54
N ALA A 154 3.54 15.01 -1.17
CA ALA A 154 2.53 13.96 -1.22
C ALA A 154 3.03 12.72 -1.99
N TYR A 155 3.60 12.91 -3.19
CA TYR A 155 4.16 11.80 -3.97
C TYR A 155 5.35 11.13 -3.29
N LYS A 156 6.26 11.90 -2.70
CA LYS A 156 7.38 11.34 -1.91
C LYS A 156 6.87 10.52 -0.71
N LYS A 157 5.81 10.97 -0.03
CA LYS A 157 5.16 10.22 1.05
C LYS A 157 4.52 8.90 0.56
N TYR A 158 4.11 8.82 -0.70
CA TYR A 158 3.63 7.57 -1.31
C TYR A 158 4.77 6.62 -1.68
N GLY A 159 6.02 7.08 -1.68
CA GLY A 159 7.20 6.31 -2.06
C GLY A 159 7.70 6.59 -3.48
N CYS A 160 7.20 7.66 -4.14
CA CYS A 160 7.71 8.07 -5.43
C CYS A 160 9.12 8.67 -5.30
N VAL A 161 9.95 8.39 -6.29
CA VAL A 161 11.30 8.92 -6.46
C VAL A 161 11.40 9.70 -7.78
N PHE A 162 12.50 10.38 -8.03
CA PHE A 162 12.74 10.97 -9.35
C PHE A 162 12.82 9.88 -10.42
N ALA A 163 12.21 10.13 -11.57
CA ALA A 163 12.21 9.19 -12.68
C ALA A 163 13.64 8.95 -13.19
N GLU A 164 14.00 7.68 -13.36
CA GLU A 164 15.29 7.27 -13.93
C GLU A 164 15.38 7.63 -15.43
N GLU A 165 14.25 7.57 -16.13
CA GLU A 165 14.11 7.94 -17.54
C GLU A 165 13.08 9.07 -17.68
N PRO A 166 13.45 10.37 -17.48
CA PRO A 166 12.57 11.48 -17.69
C PRO A 166 12.09 11.54 -19.16
N ASP A 167 10.80 11.69 -19.37
CA ASP A 167 10.21 11.72 -20.71
C ASP A 167 10.21 13.12 -21.32
N ASN A 168 10.78 13.28 -22.50
CA ASN A 168 10.92 14.56 -23.17
C ASN A 168 9.57 15.19 -23.55
N ALA A 169 8.56 14.39 -23.91
CA ALA A 169 7.25 14.91 -24.27
C ALA A 169 6.55 15.55 -23.07
N HIS A 170 6.61 14.91 -21.90
CA HIS A 170 6.10 15.46 -20.65
C HIS A 170 6.84 16.74 -20.25
N MET A 171 8.19 16.74 -20.33
CA MET A 171 8.99 17.90 -19.99
C MET A 171 8.76 19.11 -20.92
N GLN A 172 8.46 18.87 -22.20
CA GLN A 172 8.13 19.94 -23.13
C GLN A 172 6.73 20.51 -22.87
N LYS A 173 5.76 19.65 -22.53
CA LYS A 173 4.40 20.04 -22.24
C LYS A 173 4.28 20.83 -20.93
N GLU A 174 5.00 20.37 -19.90
CA GLU A 174 4.97 20.96 -18.54
C GLU A 174 6.42 21.19 -18.06
N PRO A 175 7.11 22.26 -18.49
CA PRO A 175 8.55 22.44 -18.27
C PRO A 175 8.95 22.60 -16.81
N PHE A 176 8.02 22.95 -15.94
CA PHE A 176 8.26 23.14 -14.51
C PHE A 176 7.91 21.94 -13.65
N ASP A 177 7.30 20.91 -14.23
CA ASP A 177 6.93 19.70 -13.52
C ASP A 177 8.14 18.84 -13.19
N LEU A 178 8.08 18.16 -12.06
CA LEU A 178 9.08 17.19 -11.67
C LEU A 178 8.65 15.80 -12.13
N GLN A 179 9.56 15.15 -12.85
CA GLN A 179 9.32 13.81 -13.35
C GLN A 179 9.62 12.79 -12.26
N LEU A 180 8.58 12.10 -11.80
CA LEU A 180 8.64 11.12 -10.71
C LEU A 180 8.23 9.74 -11.23
N GLU A 181 8.63 8.70 -10.48
CA GLU A 181 8.21 7.32 -10.71
C GLU A 181 7.90 6.61 -9.41
N TYR A 182 7.04 5.61 -9.49
CA TYR A 182 6.76 4.68 -8.40
C TYR A 182 6.94 3.24 -8.90
N ASP A 183 7.76 2.45 -8.19
CA ASP A 183 8.01 1.05 -8.52
C ASP A 183 6.79 0.19 -8.16
N LEU A 184 6.26 -0.55 -9.15
CA LEU A 184 5.11 -1.43 -9.02
C LEU A 184 5.49 -2.88 -8.73
N THR A 185 6.80 -3.19 -8.61
CA THR A 185 7.24 -4.55 -8.33
C THR A 185 6.91 -4.94 -6.88
N GLU A 186 6.54 -6.21 -6.72
CA GLU A 186 6.36 -6.78 -5.38
C GLU A 186 7.71 -6.92 -4.69
N ARG A 187 7.80 -6.47 -3.45
CA ARG A 187 9.04 -6.53 -2.66
C ARG A 187 8.76 -6.89 -1.20
N ILE A 188 9.71 -7.58 -0.59
CA ILE A 188 9.72 -7.82 0.85
C ILE A 188 10.93 -7.08 1.42
N TYR A 189 10.71 -6.28 2.45
CA TYR A 189 11.77 -5.50 3.09
C TYR A 189 11.57 -5.42 4.61
N GLU A 190 12.70 -5.22 5.29
CA GLU A 190 12.75 -5.03 6.74
C GLU A 190 12.25 -3.63 7.11
N VAL A 191 11.54 -3.53 8.23
CA VAL A 191 11.04 -2.26 8.77
C VAL A 191 11.69 -1.95 10.11
N SER A 192 12.16 -0.71 10.27
CA SER A 192 12.81 -0.25 11.50
C SER A 192 11.81 0.21 12.57
N LYS A 193 10.68 0.82 12.15
CA LYS A 193 9.64 1.35 13.04
C LYS A 193 8.42 0.43 13.01
N LYS A 194 8.47 -0.65 13.79
CA LYS A 194 7.44 -1.69 13.82
C LYS A 194 6.10 -1.17 14.35
N GLU A 195 6.13 -0.15 15.19
CA GLU A 195 4.94 0.49 15.77
C GLU A 195 4.01 1.07 14.70
N ASN A 196 4.55 1.47 13.56
CA ASN A 196 3.77 1.95 12.40
C ASN A 196 2.90 0.84 11.77
N TYR A 197 3.13 -0.41 12.13
CA TYR A 197 2.44 -1.60 11.62
C TYR A 197 1.63 -2.32 12.70
N MET A 198 1.35 -1.65 13.83
CA MET A 198 0.56 -2.21 14.92
C MET A 198 -0.79 -2.75 14.45
N ASN A 199 -1.41 -2.11 13.46
CA ASN A 199 -2.65 -2.58 12.86
C ASN A 199 -2.53 -3.95 12.15
N PHE A 200 -1.33 -4.34 11.68
CA PHE A 200 -1.08 -5.67 11.14
C PHE A 200 -0.81 -6.66 12.27
N LEU A 201 0.03 -6.29 13.24
CA LEU A 201 0.35 -7.15 14.38
C LEU A 201 -0.91 -7.58 15.13
N LEU A 202 -1.86 -6.64 15.31
CA LEU A 202 -3.15 -6.90 15.97
C LEU A 202 -4.14 -7.70 15.11
N LEU A 203 -3.85 -7.99 13.83
CA LEU A 203 -4.65 -8.93 13.04
C LEU A 203 -4.35 -10.40 13.36
N ALA A 204 -3.12 -10.69 13.83
CA ALA A 204 -2.72 -12.06 14.18
C ALA A 204 -2.68 -12.29 15.69
N ASP A 205 -2.64 -11.21 16.47
CA ASP A 205 -2.64 -11.25 17.94
C ASP A 205 -3.57 -10.14 18.45
N GLU A 206 -4.76 -10.50 18.90
CA GLU A 206 -5.83 -9.56 19.23
C GLU A 206 -5.52 -8.67 20.44
N GLN A 207 -4.50 -9.03 21.25
CA GLN A 207 -4.18 -8.33 22.49
C GLN A 207 -2.85 -7.57 22.38
N LYS A 208 -2.92 -6.25 22.57
CA LYS A 208 -1.77 -5.36 22.42
C LYS A 208 -0.63 -5.71 23.38
N GLU A 209 -0.95 -6.07 24.63
CA GLU A 209 -0.01 -6.45 25.67
C GLU A 209 0.79 -7.72 25.28
N MET A 210 0.18 -8.62 24.52
CA MET A 210 0.86 -9.79 23.97
C MET A 210 1.85 -9.38 22.88
N VAL A 211 1.45 -8.47 21.98
CA VAL A 211 2.35 -7.91 20.94
C VAL A 211 3.56 -7.21 21.58
N GLU A 212 3.36 -6.45 22.65
CA GLU A 212 4.42 -5.71 23.34
C GLU A 212 5.51 -6.62 23.94
N ARG A 213 5.20 -7.88 24.25
CA ARG A 213 6.19 -8.85 24.77
C ARG A 213 7.27 -9.23 23.74
N TYR A 214 6.97 -9.15 22.44
CA TYR A 214 7.89 -9.64 21.41
C TYR A 214 8.26 -8.59 20.33
N ILE A 215 7.53 -7.50 20.19
CA ILE A 215 7.76 -6.52 19.11
C ILE A 215 9.18 -5.97 19.10
N ASN A 216 9.78 -5.77 20.28
CA ASN A 216 11.13 -5.20 20.42
C ASN A 216 12.24 -6.23 20.23
N ASN A 217 11.94 -7.52 20.36
CA ASN A 217 12.92 -8.62 20.39
C ASN A 217 13.08 -9.33 19.04
N GLY A 218 12.39 -8.88 18.00
CA GLY A 218 12.40 -9.53 16.69
C GLY A 218 12.69 -8.60 15.54
N THR A 219 12.91 -9.20 14.37
CA THR A 219 13.00 -8.51 13.08
C THR A 219 11.67 -8.64 12.34
N MET A 220 11.16 -7.52 11.84
CA MET A 220 9.88 -7.48 11.11
C MET A 220 10.11 -7.19 9.63
N TYR A 221 9.47 -7.97 8.78
CA TYR A 221 9.43 -7.77 7.33
C TYR A 221 7.99 -7.51 6.90
N VAL A 222 7.84 -6.70 5.86
CA VAL A 222 6.55 -6.45 5.21
C VAL A 222 6.62 -6.83 3.74
N ILE A 223 5.52 -7.34 3.19
CA ILE A 223 5.35 -7.53 1.75
C ILE A 223 4.53 -6.37 1.19
N ASP A 224 5.13 -5.63 0.27
CA ASP A 224 4.53 -4.48 -0.41
C ASP A 224 4.29 -4.84 -1.88
N ASP A 225 3.04 -4.78 -2.29
CA ASP A 225 2.58 -4.97 -3.65
C ASP A 225 1.54 -3.90 -3.98
N CYS A 226 2.00 -2.71 -4.37
CA CYS A 226 1.18 -1.50 -4.43
C CYS A 226 0.47 -1.25 -3.10
N GLY A 227 1.27 -1.06 -2.03
CA GLY A 227 0.88 -0.96 -0.63
C GLY A 227 1.07 -2.28 0.12
N VAL A 228 1.40 -2.17 1.40
CA VAL A 228 1.67 -3.32 2.27
C VAL A 228 0.46 -4.23 2.35
N LYS A 229 0.67 -5.53 2.13
CA LYS A 229 -0.36 -6.58 2.13
C LYS A 229 -0.31 -7.45 3.38
N GLY A 230 0.87 -7.59 3.95
CA GLY A 230 1.10 -8.42 5.15
C GLY A 230 2.46 -8.14 5.75
N GLU A 231 2.66 -8.71 6.90
CA GLU A 231 3.92 -8.66 7.65
C GLU A 231 4.26 -10.03 8.22
N ILE A 232 5.54 -10.21 8.60
CA ILE A 232 6.04 -11.32 9.39
C ILE A 232 7.07 -10.78 10.38
N LEU A 233 6.93 -11.14 11.65
CA LEU A 233 7.89 -10.83 12.70
C LEU A 233 8.53 -12.11 13.20
N VAL A 234 9.86 -12.15 13.22
CA VAL A 234 10.65 -13.32 13.64
C VAL A 234 11.64 -12.95 14.73
N ALA A 235 11.90 -13.86 15.65
CA ALA A 235 12.85 -13.68 16.74
C ALA A 235 13.77 -14.90 16.91
N ASP A 236 15.02 -14.65 17.21
CA ASP A 236 15.98 -15.69 17.65
C ASP A 236 15.60 -16.13 19.09
N ILE A 237 15.29 -17.40 19.27
CA ILE A 237 14.97 -17.97 20.58
C ILE A 237 16.09 -18.88 21.13
N GLY A 238 17.27 -18.82 20.52
CA GLY A 238 18.42 -19.62 20.90
C GLY A 238 18.46 -21.00 20.24
N ASN A 239 19.52 -21.74 20.50
CA ASN A 239 19.71 -23.13 20.06
C ASN A 239 19.57 -23.32 18.52
N GLY A 240 19.85 -22.28 17.72
CA GLY A 240 19.72 -22.32 16.26
C GLY A 240 18.27 -22.33 15.77
N VAL A 241 17.32 -21.87 16.59
CA VAL A 241 15.89 -21.81 16.26
C VAL A 241 15.44 -20.36 16.09
N LEU A 242 14.85 -20.06 14.92
CA LEU A 242 14.16 -18.82 14.63
C LEU A 242 12.65 -19.02 14.80
N GLU A 243 11.99 -18.20 15.62
CA GLU A 243 10.55 -18.31 15.82
C GLU A 243 9.78 -17.21 15.08
N ILE A 244 8.76 -17.59 14.32
CA ILE A 244 7.75 -16.67 13.80
C ILE A 244 6.85 -16.28 14.96
N LYS A 245 6.93 -15.02 15.38
CA LYS A 245 6.14 -14.47 16.49
C LYS A 245 4.80 -13.89 16.03
N ASN A 246 4.77 -13.36 14.81
CA ASN A 246 3.57 -12.81 14.21
C ASN A 246 3.62 -12.99 12.68
N LEU A 247 2.49 -13.26 12.07
CA LEU A 247 2.29 -13.31 10.63
C LEU A 247 0.87 -12.89 10.31
N ALA A 248 0.71 -11.74 9.68
CA ALA A 248 -0.58 -11.23 9.27
C ALA A 248 -0.62 -10.86 7.79
N VAL A 249 -1.77 -11.12 7.18
CA VAL A 249 -2.12 -10.64 5.82
C VAL A 249 -3.50 -10.02 5.89
N LEU A 250 -3.64 -8.79 5.34
CA LEU A 250 -4.93 -8.11 5.26
C LEU A 250 -5.99 -9.03 4.66
N SER A 251 -7.19 -9.05 5.23
CA SER A 251 -8.28 -9.98 4.88
C SER A 251 -8.60 -10.01 3.38
N GLU A 252 -8.64 -8.83 2.74
CA GLU A 252 -8.89 -8.68 1.31
C GLU A 252 -7.76 -9.22 0.40
N PHE A 253 -6.59 -9.52 0.98
CA PHE A 253 -5.42 -10.06 0.27
C PHE A 253 -5.05 -11.49 0.72
N GLN A 254 -5.79 -12.08 1.65
CA GLN A 254 -5.62 -13.48 2.02
C GLN A 254 -5.89 -14.42 0.83
N ARG A 255 -5.36 -15.64 0.90
CA ARG A 255 -5.44 -16.68 -0.15
C ARG A 255 -4.81 -16.30 -1.49
N LYS A 256 -4.09 -15.16 -1.58
CA LYS A 256 -3.35 -14.71 -2.78
C LYS A 256 -1.85 -15.04 -2.71
N GLY A 257 -1.43 -15.84 -1.72
CA GLY A 257 -0.05 -16.33 -1.60
C GLY A 257 0.90 -15.45 -0.79
N TYR A 258 0.49 -14.26 -0.33
CA TYR A 258 1.39 -13.33 0.38
C TYR A 258 1.96 -13.92 1.67
N GLY A 259 1.16 -14.60 2.50
CA GLY A 259 1.66 -15.26 3.70
C GLY A 259 2.70 -16.36 3.39
N LYS A 260 2.46 -17.18 2.36
CA LYS A 260 3.43 -18.19 1.93
C LYS A 260 4.74 -17.56 1.45
N LYS A 261 4.68 -16.42 0.72
CA LYS A 261 5.87 -15.69 0.27
C LYS A 261 6.67 -15.14 1.44
N LEU A 262 6.01 -14.59 2.47
CA LEU A 262 6.67 -14.11 3.68
C LEU A 262 7.37 -15.24 4.43
N VAL A 263 6.70 -16.37 4.64
CA VAL A 263 7.30 -17.56 5.28
C VAL A 263 8.49 -18.08 4.47
N GLN A 264 8.35 -18.20 3.15
CA GLN A 264 9.44 -18.66 2.28
C GLN A 264 10.63 -17.70 2.33
N PHE A 265 10.37 -16.38 2.26
CA PHE A 265 11.40 -15.35 2.37
C PHE A 265 12.22 -15.50 3.66
N VAL A 266 11.55 -15.69 4.80
CA VAL A 266 12.21 -15.89 6.10
C VAL A 266 13.05 -17.17 6.08
N CYS A 267 12.50 -18.30 5.61
CA CYS A 267 13.23 -19.55 5.50
C CYS A 267 14.49 -19.40 4.62
N ASP A 268 14.40 -18.71 3.49
CA ASP A 268 15.51 -18.52 2.58
C ASP A 268 16.57 -17.57 3.12
N ARG A 269 16.14 -16.47 3.76
CA ARG A 269 17.03 -15.43 4.29
C ARG A 269 17.85 -15.92 5.49
N TYR A 270 17.31 -16.86 6.25
CA TYR A 270 17.90 -17.29 7.52
C TYR A 270 18.48 -18.70 7.50
N ARG A 271 18.47 -19.40 6.33
CA ARG A 271 18.91 -20.80 6.19
C ARG A 271 20.34 -21.05 6.65
N ASP A 272 21.24 -20.06 6.50
CA ASP A 272 22.66 -20.21 6.85
C ASP A 272 22.96 -19.86 8.31
N ARG A 273 21.97 -19.32 9.04
CA ARG A 273 22.11 -18.89 10.44
C ARG A 273 21.35 -19.75 11.43
N PHE A 274 20.27 -20.39 10.99
CA PHE A 274 19.40 -21.20 11.82
C PHE A 274 19.16 -22.56 11.19
N SER A 275 19.05 -23.57 12.06
CA SER A 275 18.75 -24.95 11.63
C SER A 275 17.24 -25.21 11.52
N GLU A 276 16.42 -24.36 12.16
CA GLU A 276 14.99 -24.57 12.28
C GLU A 276 14.24 -23.24 12.30
N VAL A 277 13.09 -23.20 11.63
CA VAL A 277 12.06 -22.16 11.84
C VAL A 277 10.90 -22.81 12.60
N ARG A 278 10.45 -22.17 13.66
CA ARG A 278 9.35 -22.60 14.52
C ARG A 278 8.21 -21.58 14.50
N VAL A 279 7.00 -22.04 14.76
CA VAL A 279 5.84 -21.17 14.99
C VAL A 279 4.92 -21.80 16.01
N GLY A 280 4.41 -20.99 16.94
CA GLY A 280 3.28 -21.32 17.81
C GLY A 280 2.01 -20.68 17.24
N THR A 281 0.92 -21.44 17.13
CA THR A 281 -0.36 -20.95 16.62
C THR A 281 -1.52 -21.65 17.32
N GLY A 282 -2.70 -21.01 17.32
CA GLY A 282 -3.92 -21.66 17.76
C GLY A 282 -4.31 -22.82 16.85
N GLU A 283 -4.93 -23.84 17.41
CA GLU A 283 -5.44 -24.96 16.64
C GLU A 283 -6.73 -24.56 15.90
N SER A 284 -6.57 -23.96 14.73
CA SER A 284 -7.68 -23.55 13.89
C SER A 284 -7.67 -24.24 12.53
N PRO A 285 -8.81 -24.29 11.84
CA PRO A 285 -8.89 -24.81 10.46
C PRO A 285 -8.15 -23.93 9.43
N LEU A 286 -7.68 -22.75 9.82
CA LEU A 286 -6.97 -21.81 8.93
C LEU A 286 -5.44 -21.92 9.10
N THR A 287 -4.93 -21.81 10.32
CA THR A 287 -3.50 -21.59 10.60
C THR A 287 -2.68 -22.87 10.52
N VAL A 288 -3.10 -23.95 11.18
CA VAL A 288 -2.36 -25.22 11.15
C VAL A 288 -2.26 -25.81 9.73
N PRO A 289 -3.33 -25.86 8.91
CA PRO A 289 -3.20 -26.30 7.51
C PRO A 289 -2.35 -25.38 6.65
N PHE A 290 -2.35 -24.07 6.92
CA PHE A 290 -1.49 -23.11 6.22
C PHE A 290 -0.01 -23.42 6.45
N TYR A 291 0.43 -23.57 7.71
CA TYR A 291 1.82 -23.88 8.00
C TYR A 291 2.24 -25.26 7.49
N LYS A 292 1.37 -26.28 7.55
CA LYS A 292 1.62 -27.58 6.92
C LYS A 292 1.87 -27.44 5.42
N LYS A 293 1.09 -26.61 4.70
CA LYS A 293 1.32 -26.30 3.27
C LYS A 293 2.62 -25.54 3.01
N CYS A 294 3.17 -24.85 4.02
CA CYS A 294 4.50 -24.22 3.97
C CYS A 294 5.64 -25.19 4.29
N GLY A 295 5.33 -26.47 4.58
CA GLY A 295 6.30 -27.53 4.88
C GLY A 295 6.68 -27.64 6.34
N PHE A 296 5.86 -27.12 7.27
CA PHE A 296 6.03 -27.30 8.70
C PHE A 296 5.35 -28.59 9.17
N VAL A 297 5.90 -29.20 10.20
CA VAL A 297 5.35 -30.38 10.88
C VAL A 297 5.05 -30.03 12.35
N VAL A 298 3.96 -30.58 12.88
CA VAL A 298 3.59 -30.40 14.29
C VAL A 298 4.64 -31.06 15.18
N THR A 299 5.08 -30.38 16.22
CA THR A 299 6.08 -30.87 17.16
C THR A 299 5.50 -31.15 18.56
N HIS A 300 4.82 -30.18 19.15
CA HIS A 300 4.23 -30.31 20.49
C HIS A 300 3.07 -29.32 20.66
N ARG A 301 2.41 -29.43 21.82
CA ARG A 301 1.28 -28.55 22.20
C ARG A 301 1.54 -27.96 23.59
N VAL A 302 0.99 -26.77 23.82
CA VAL A 302 0.86 -26.20 25.16
C VAL A 302 -0.64 -26.09 25.44
N GLU A 303 -1.12 -26.95 26.34
CA GLU A 303 -2.52 -27.04 26.71
C GLU A 303 -2.99 -25.76 27.41
N ASN A 304 -4.24 -25.35 27.10
CA ASN A 304 -4.91 -24.20 27.69
C ASN A 304 -4.13 -22.86 27.54
N PHE A 305 -3.21 -22.76 26.58
CA PHE A 305 -2.40 -21.55 26.42
C PHE A 305 -3.26 -20.30 26.25
N PHE A 306 -4.25 -20.33 25.35
CA PHE A 306 -5.10 -19.17 25.09
C PHE A 306 -6.01 -18.85 26.28
N ILE A 307 -6.48 -19.86 27.00
CA ILE A 307 -7.33 -19.68 28.19
C ILE A 307 -6.54 -19.00 29.33
N ASN A 308 -5.26 -19.35 29.47
CA ASN A 308 -4.42 -18.89 30.59
C ASN A 308 -3.73 -17.55 30.33
N ASN A 309 -3.61 -17.11 29.07
CA ASN A 309 -2.82 -15.93 28.69
C ASN A 309 -3.64 -14.78 28.11
N TYR A 310 -4.91 -14.98 27.78
CA TYR A 310 -5.80 -13.96 27.26
C TYR A 310 -6.96 -13.70 28.23
N ASP A 311 -7.42 -12.47 28.29
CA ASP A 311 -8.51 -12.04 29.18
C ASP A 311 -9.91 -12.31 28.63
N HIS A 312 -9.98 -12.77 27.37
CA HIS A 312 -11.21 -13.12 26.69
C HIS A 312 -11.00 -14.34 25.76
N PRO A 313 -12.09 -15.06 25.38
CA PRO A 313 -11.98 -16.16 24.43
C PRO A 313 -11.54 -15.69 23.04
N ILE A 314 -10.46 -16.25 22.51
CA ILE A 314 -10.02 -16.02 21.15
C ILE A 314 -10.76 -16.96 20.20
N ILE A 315 -11.43 -16.41 19.19
CA ILE A 315 -12.22 -17.19 18.24
C ILE A 315 -11.68 -16.99 16.83
N GLU A 316 -11.23 -18.06 16.19
CA GLU A 316 -10.76 -18.05 14.81
C GLU A 316 -11.59 -19.01 13.95
N ALA A 317 -12.17 -18.50 12.85
CA ALA A 317 -13.04 -19.28 11.95
C ALA A 317 -14.16 -20.06 12.66
N GLY A 318 -14.77 -19.46 13.70
CA GLY A 318 -15.85 -20.06 14.49
C GLY A 318 -15.39 -21.09 15.52
N VAL A 319 -14.08 -21.29 15.70
CA VAL A 319 -13.49 -22.21 16.69
C VAL A 319 -12.83 -21.41 17.80
N GLN A 320 -13.18 -21.70 19.07
CA GLN A 320 -12.48 -21.13 20.20
C GLN A 320 -11.10 -21.79 20.33
N LEU A 321 -10.04 -20.96 20.29
CA LEU A 321 -8.69 -21.42 20.52
C LEU A 321 -8.49 -21.72 22.01
N LYS A 322 -7.92 -22.91 22.32
CA LYS A 322 -7.59 -23.33 23.67
C LYS A 322 -6.08 -23.57 23.80
N ASP A 323 -5.58 -24.46 22.96
CA ASP A 323 -4.18 -24.92 22.99
C ASP A 323 -3.34 -24.17 21.94
N MET A 324 -2.07 -23.96 22.26
CA MET A 324 -1.10 -23.54 21.28
C MET A 324 -0.42 -24.76 20.67
N VAL A 325 -0.48 -24.87 19.35
CA VAL A 325 0.20 -25.92 18.59
C VAL A 325 1.49 -25.35 18.03
N TYR A 326 2.61 -25.98 18.37
CA TYR A 326 3.90 -25.66 17.81
C TYR A 326 4.18 -26.50 16.58
N LEU A 327 4.60 -25.82 15.51
CA LEU A 327 5.06 -26.47 14.28
C LEU A 327 6.48 -26.00 13.98
N SER A 328 7.28 -26.86 13.38
CA SER A 328 8.62 -26.50 12.94
C SER A 328 8.95 -27.00 11.54
N LYS A 329 9.89 -26.29 10.91
CA LYS A 329 10.45 -26.62 9.62
C LYS A 329 11.98 -26.58 9.71
N LYS A 330 12.65 -27.70 9.40
CA LYS A 330 14.10 -27.75 9.29
C LYS A 330 14.55 -26.93 8.07
N LEU A 331 15.55 -26.11 8.28
CA LEU A 331 16.23 -25.39 7.21
C LEU A 331 17.37 -26.28 6.69
N LYS A 332 17.44 -26.49 5.37
CA LYS A 332 18.57 -27.18 4.77
C LYS A 332 19.71 -26.19 4.65
N ASN A 333 20.85 -26.49 5.27
CA ASN A 333 22.07 -25.74 5.01
C ASN A 333 22.47 -26.00 3.56
N SER A 334 22.77 -24.94 2.82
CA SER A 334 23.42 -25.06 1.51
C SER A 334 24.87 -25.47 1.77
N PHE A 335 25.19 -26.76 1.60
CA PHE A 335 26.58 -27.24 1.50
C PHE A 335 27.06 -27.06 0.08
#